data_b5db398dd566c8b916cd03a62d177f44
#
_entry.id   b5db398dd566c8b916cd03a62d177f44
#
_cell.length_a   1.000
_cell.length_b   1.000
_cell.length_c   1.000
_cell.angle_alpha   90.00
_cell.angle_beta   90.00
_cell.angle_gamma   90.00
#
_symmetry.space_group_name_H-M   'P 1'
#
loop_
_entity.id
_entity.type
_entity.pdbx_description
1 polymer ?
#
loop_
_entity_poly.entity_id
_entity_poly.type
_entity_poly.pdbx_seq_one_letter_code
_entity_poly.pdbx_strand_id
1 'polypeptide(L)'
;MRSDIYSLLVSGMRYFFVAAIVYILFRIVYHSVCEYNELRRVKNWLEKGYARHIEFLPSFDTNEDGFILAKSNIIGRGRKCDICIDDGSVRRKHAKIYEKGGFVYIRRYGRAIILINGEPMEHKTEELAEGDLVQLGEVRFYYRMKRVRCEEVESEQG
;
A
#
# COMPACT_ATOMS: atom_id res chain seq x y z
N MET A 1 33.13 22.88 44.70
CA MET A 1 32.72 23.51 43.42
C MET A 1 33.14 22.72 42.17
N ARG A 2 34.35 22.25 42.03
CA ARG A 2 34.77 21.46 40.84
C ARG A 2 34.22 20.02 40.85
N SER A 3 34.18 19.39 42.00
CA SER A 3 33.61 18.02 42.18
C SER A 3 32.11 17.93 41.87
N ASP A 4 31.38 18.97 42.20
CA ASP A 4 29.90 18.96 42.03
C ASP A 4 29.52 19.10 40.56
N ILE A 5 30.31 19.81 39.75
CA ILE A 5 30.12 19.95 38.30
C ILE A 5 30.39 18.62 37.59
N TYR A 6 31.43 17.89 38.00
CA TYR A 6 31.73 16.57 37.42
C TYR A 6 30.67 15.54 37.76
N SER A 7 30.13 15.52 38.96
CA SER A 7 29.05 14.61 39.35
C SER A 7 27.75 14.88 38.61
N LEU A 8 27.41 16.16 38.35
CA LEU A 8 26.29 16.57 37.52
C LEU A 8 26.47 16.17 36.06
N LEU A 9 27.64 16.36 35.48
CA LEU A 9 27.97 15.96 34.11
C LEU A 9 27.90 14.44 33.91
N VAL A 10 28.49 13.67 34.82
CA VAL A 10 28.44 12.20 34.77
C VAL A 10 27.02 11.68 34.92
N SER A 11 26.22 12.26 35.80
CA SER A 11 24.81 11.93 35.99
C SER A 11 24.01 12.25 34.73
N GLY A 12 24.21 13.41 34.11
CA GLY A 12 23.56 13.82 32.86
C GLY A 12 23.88 12.90 31.69
N MET A 13 25.15 12.51 31.54
CA MET A 13 25.54 11.54 30.49
C MET A 13 24.87 10.18 30.68
N ARG A 14 24.77 9.71 31.92
CA ARG A 14 24.12 8.42 32.22
C ARG A 14 22.66 8.40 31.76
N TYR A 15 21.90 9.47 32.06
CA TYR A 15 20.51 9.58 31.63
C TYR A 15 20.38 9.76 30.11
N PHE A 16 21.32 10.47 29.49
CA PHE A 16 21.35 10.63 28.05
C PHE A 16 21.52 9.28 27.33
N PHE A 17 22.46 8.44 27.79
CA PHE A 17 22.64 7.10 27.23
C PHE A 17 21.42 6.20 27.41
N VAL A 18 20.79 6.23 28.58
CA VAL A 18 19.56 5.47 28.82
C VAL A 18 18.44 5.95 27.88
N ALA A 19 18.24 7.25 27.75
CA ALA A 19 17.23 7.81 26.85
C ALA A 19 17.50 7.45 25.37
N ALA A 20 18.78 7.47 24.94
CA ALA A 20 19.17 7.08 23.59
C ALA A 20 18.89 5.60 23.30
N ILE A 21 19.19 4.72 24.25
CA ILE A 21 18.90 3.28 24.14
C ILE A 21 17.39 3.03 24.03
N VAL A 22 16.61 3.66 24.92
CA VAL A 22 15.15 3.54 24.91
C VAL A 22 14.57 4.04 23.57
N TYR A 23 15.08 5.16 23.04
CA TYR A 23 14.68 5.69 21.74
C TYR A 23 14.98 4.72 20.60
N ILE A 24 16.18 4.12 20.58
CA ILE A 24 16.59 3.15 19.56
C ILE A 24 15.70 1.90 19.63
N LEU A 25 15.46 1.36 20.83
CA LEU A 25 14.59 0.21 21.04
C LEU A 25 13.16 0.51 20.56
N PHE A 26 12.61 1.66 20.93
CA PHE A 26 11.31 2.08 20.47
C PHE A 26 11.23 2.18 18.93
N ARG A 27 12.26 2.72 18.29
CA ARG A 27 12.36 2.83 16.84
C ARG A 27 12.42 1.46 16.16
N ILE A 28 13.17 0.51 16.71
CA ILE A 28 13.25 -0.88 16.20
C ILE A 28 11.91 -1.57 16.31
N VAL A 29 11.26 -1.50 17.46
CA VAL A 29 9.94 -2.10 17.69
C VAL A 29 8.91 -1.49 16.76
N TYR A 30 8.90 -0.17 16.60
CA TYR A 30 7.99 0.52 15.69
C TYR A 30 8.18 0.07 14.23
N HIS A 31 9.42 -0.06 13.78
CA HIS A 31 9.75 -0.53 12.44
C HIS A 31 9.34 -1.99 12.21
N SER A 32 9.62 -2.85 13.18
CA SER A 32 9.28 -4.27 13.16
C SER A 32 7.76 -4.51 13.15
N VAL A 33 6.99 -3.74 13.94
CA VAL A 33 5.51 -3.83 13.94
C VAL A 33 4.92 -3.36 12.62
N CYS A 34 5.51 -2.33 11.99
CA CYS A 34 5.06 -1.83 10.69
C CYS A 34 5.25 -2.90 9.59
N GLU A 35 6.41 -3.55 9.56
CA GLU A 35 6.75 -4.61 8.61
C GLU A 35 5.92 -5.89 8.84
N TYR A 36 5.72 -6.29 10.11
CA TYR A 36 4.89 -7.44 10.46
C TYR A 36 3.42 -7.28 10.03
N ASN A 37 2.88 -6.07 10.10
CA ASN A 37 1.52 -5.79 9.66
C ASN A 37 1.34 -5.92 8.13
N GLU A 38 2.38 -5.66 7.34
CA GLU A 38 2.35 -5.87 5.89
C GLU A 38 2.35 -7.36 5.54
N LEU A 39 3.21 -8.14 6.16
CA LEU A 39 3.26 -9.60 5.96
C LEU A 39 1.97 -10.31 6.39
N ARG A 40 1.36 -9.90 7.50
CA ARG A 40 0.06 -10.42 7.94
C ARG A 40 -1.07 -10.11 6.95
N ARG A 41 -0.99 -8.98 6.26
CA ARG A 41 -1.96 -8.60 5.22
C ARG A 41 -1.91 -9.58 4.05
N VAL A 42 -0.74 -9.91 3.57
CA VAL A 42 -0.55 -10.85 2.44
C VAL A 42 -0.98 -12.28 2.82
N LYS A 43 -0.62 -12.76 4.01
CA LYS A 43 -0.95 -14.12 4.46
C LYS A 43 -2.46 -14.38 4.57
N ASN A 44 -3.24 -13.43 5.06
CA ASN A 44 -4.71 -13.55 5.16
C ASN A 44 -5.42 -13.61 3.79
N TRP A 45 -4.74 -13.26 2.70
CA TRP A 45 -5.27 -13.30 1.34
C TRP A 45 -5.03 -14.66 0.66
N LEU A 46 -3.86 -15.22 0.88
CA LEU A 46 -3.50 -16.55 0.37
C LEU A 46 -4.40 -17.65 0.96
N GLU A 47 -4.82 -17.50 2.23
CA GLU A 47 -5.75 -18.45 2.88
C GLU A 47 -7.16 -18.46 2.27
N LYS A 48 -7.58 -17.41 1.56
CA LYS A 48 -8.91 -17.33 0.91
C LYS A 48 -8.95 -17.84 -0.53
N GLY A 49 -7.81 -18.23 -1.10
CA GLY A 49 -7.72 -18.83 -2.45
C GLY A 49 -8.12 -17.91 -3.61
N TYR A 50 -8.29 -16.63 -3.37
CA TYR A 50 -8.56 -15.62 -4.40
C TYR A 50 -7.66 -14.41 -4.20
N ALA A 51 -6.83 -14.10 -5.19
CA ALA A 51 -6.10 -12.85 -5.24
C ALA A 51 -6.82 -11.88 -6.19
N ARG A 52 -7.11 -10.71 -5.69
CA ARG A 52 -7.57 -9.60 -6.51
C ARG A 52 -6.35 -8.90 -7.07
N HIS A 53 -6.33 -8.64 -8.34
CA HIS A 53 -5.22 -7.95 -8.98
C HIS A 53 -5.72 -6.89 -9.96
N ILE A 54 -4.85 -5.94 -10.21
CA ILE A 54 -5.00 -4.94 -11.26
C ILE A 54 -4.07 -5.35 -12.38
N GLU A 55 -4.59 -5.48 -13.58
CA GLU A 55 -3.85 -5.74 -14.80
C GLU A 55 -3.77 -4.47 -15.61
N PHE A 56 -2.57 -3.91 -15.78
CA PHE A 56 -2.39 -2.72 -16.61
C PHE A 56 -2.42 -3.09 -18.09
N LEU A 57 -3.02 -2.21 -18.92
CA LEU A 57 -2.95 -2.38 -20.35
C LEU A 57 -1.51 -2.12 -20.85
N PRO A 58 -1.05 -2.85 -21.87
CA PRO A 58 0.34 -2.83 -22.36
C PRO A 58 0.81 -1.51 -22.97
N SER A 59 0.00 -0.46 -22.95
CA SER A 59 0.41 0.89 -23.34
C SER A 59 1.20 1.63 -22.25
N PHE A 60 1.42 0.99 -21.08
CA PHE A 60 2.20 1.55 -19.99
C PHE A 60 3.48 0.73 -19.80
N ASP A 61 4.61 1.42 -19.81
CA ASP A 61 5.97 0.89 -19.67
C ASP A 61 6.27 0.46 -18.20
N THR A 62 5.35 -0.28 -17.61
CA THR A 62 5.57 -0.95 -16.32
C THR A 62 5.91 -2.39 -16.61
N ASN A 63 7.16 -2.79 -16.26
CA ASN A 63 7.66 -4.16 -16.36
C ASN A 63 6.92 -5.15 -15.44
N GLU A 64 5.79 -4.77 -14.88
CA GLU A 64 4.98 -5.59 -13.99
C GLU A 64 3.60 -5.81 -14.60
N ASP A 65 3.28 -7.07 -14.87
CA ASP A 65 2.03 -7.53 -15.49
C ASP A 65 0.78 -7.26 -14.62
N GLY A 66 0.94 -6.66 -13.46
CA GLY A 66 -0.14 -6.27 -12.56
C GLY A 66 0.25 -6.19 -11.09
N PHE A 67 -0.64 -5.61 -10.29
CA PHE A 67 -0.47 -5.47 -8.84
C PHE A 67 -1.52 -6.26 -8.08
N ILE A 68 -1.09 -7.02 -7.08
CA ILE A 68 -2.00 -7.69 -6.15
C ILE A 68 -2.58 -6.66 -5.19
N LEU A 69 -3.91 -6.59 -5.14
CA LEU A 69 -4.62 -5.66 -4.27
C LEU A 69 -4.68 -6.17 -2.84
N ALA A 70 -4.23 -5.36 -1.90
CA ALA A 70 -4.50 -5.53 -0.49
C ALA A 70 -5.94 -5.09 -0.14
N LYS A 71 -6.39 -5.29 1.10
CA LYS A 71 -7.73 -4.91 1.56
C LYS A 71 -8.07 -3.43 1.33
N SER A 72 -7.05 -2.60 1.22
CA SER A 72 -7.19 -1.16 0.94
C SER A 72 -5.89 -0.67 0.33
N ASN A 73 -5.96 -0.10 -0.88
CA ASN A 73 -4.81 0.41 -1.62
C ASN A 73 -5.10 1.83 -2.09
N ILE A 74 -4.12 2.69 -1.95
CA ILE A 74 -4.14 4.06 -2.47
C ILE A 74 -3.33 4.07 -3.77
N ILE A 75 -3.95 4.57 -4.82
CA ILE A 75 -3.36 4.67 -6.16
C ILE A 75 -3.07 6.14 -6.46
N GLY A 76 -1.90 6.42 -7.01
CA GLY A 76 -1.52 7.77 -7.40
C GLY A 76 -0.03 7.91 -7.70
N ARG A 77 0.41 9.11 -8.13
CA ARG A 77 1.81 9.41 -8.45
C ARG A 77 2.68 9.64 -7.20
N GLY A 78 2.09 9.75 -6.02
CA GLY A 78 2.83 10.05 -4.80
C GLY A 78 3.59 8.83 -4.27
N ARG A 79 4.85 9.00 -3.84
CA ARG A 79 5.69 7.96 -3.21
C ARG A 79 5.07 7.29 -1.95
N LYS A 80 3.99 7.87 -1.41
CA LYS A 80 3.25 7.32 -0.25
C LYS A 80 2.01 6.54 -0.68
N CYS A 81 1.81 6.30 -1.97
CA CYS A 81 0.75 5.45 -2.48
C CYS A 81 1.19 4.00 -2.43
N ASP A 82 0.23 3.10 -2.21
CA ASP A 82 0.49 1.66 -2.22
C ASP A 82 0.78 1.18 -3.66
N ILE A 83 0.13 1.81 -4.65
CA ILE A 83 0.38 1.63 -6.07
C ILE A 83 0.81 2.99 -6.63
N CYS A 84 2.09 3.09 -6.95
CA CYS A 84 2.69 4.30 -7.49
C CYS A 84 2.71 4.25 -9.01
N ILE A 85 1.99 5.17 -9.66
CA ILE A 85 1.94 5.31 -11.11
C ILE A 85 2.66 6.61 -11.47
N ASP A 86 3.81 6.52 -12.12
CA ASP A 86 4.60 7.70 -12.51
C ASP A 86 4.12 8.26 -13.83
N ASP A 87 2.93 8.85 -13.79
CA ASP A 87 2.30 9.52 -14.93
C ASP A 87 1.81 10.92 -14.54
N GLY A 88 2.04 11.90 -15.44
CA GLY A 88 1.69 13.30 -15.24
C GLY A 88 0.18 13.55 -15.11
N SER A 89 -0.65 12.72 -15.75
CA SER A 89 -2.12 12.82 -15.72
C SER A 89 -2.69 12.30 -14.39
N VAL A 90 -1.91 11.48 -13.66
CA VAL A 90 -2.30 10.90 -12.37
C VAL A 90 -1.94 11.84 -11.22
N ARG A 91 -2.87 12.12 -10.33
CA ARG A 91 -2.63 12.96 -9.14
C ARG A 91 -1.80 12.23 -8.10
N ARG A 92 -1.17 12.98 -7.17
CA ARG A 92 -0.39 12.41 -6.04
C ARG A 92 -1.16 11.37 -5.23
N LYS A 93 -2.46 11.58 -5.01
CA LYS A 93 -3.44 10.60 -4.54
C LYS A 93 -4.62 10.73 -5.47
N HIS A 94 -4.86 9.73 -6.31
CA HIS A 94 -5.90 9.78 -7.33
C HIS A 94 -7.13 9.01 -6.90
N ALA A 95 -6.95 7.75 -6.52
CA ALA A 95 -8.01 6.84 -6.14
C ALA A 95 -7.62 6.02 -4.91
N LYS A 96 -8.63 5.43 -4.27
CA LYS A 96 -8.47 4.41 -3.25
C LYS A 96 -9.38 3.24 -3.62
N ILE A 97 -8.81 2.05 -3.78
CA ILE A 97 -9.57 0.81 -3.93
C ILE A 97 -9.59 0.11 -2.58
N TYR A 98 -10.76 -0.33 -2.13
CA TYR A 98 -10.91 -1.01 -0.85
C TYR A 98 -12.08 -1.99 -0.86
N GLU A 99 -11.96 -3.01 -0.01
CA GLU A 99 -13.01 -4.01 0.21
C GLU A 99 -13.88 -3.64 1.39
N LYS A 100 -15.18 -3.81 1.22
CA LYS A 100 -16.19 -3.70 2.29
C LYS A 100 -17.31 -4.71 2.04
N GLY A 101 -17.55 -5.60 3.01
CA GLY A 101 -18.66 -6.56 2.94
C GLY A 101 -18.54 -7.58 1.79
N GLY A 102 -17.35 -7.89 1.31
CA GLY A 102 -17.12 -8.79 0.18
C GLY A 102 -17.12 -8.10 -1.19
N PHE A 103 -17.56 -6.87 -1.27
CA PHE A 103 -17.56 -6.04 -2.47
C PHE A 103 -16.34 -5.14 -2.52
N VAL A 104 -15.89 -4.80 -3.72
CA VAL A 104 -14.77 -3.88 -3.93
C VAL A 104 -15.30 -2.54 -4.39
N TYR A 105 -14.78 -1.50 -3.78
CA TYR A 105 -15.16 -0.13 -4.06
C TYR A 105 -13.96 0.69 -4.49
N ILE A 106 -14.17 1.56 -5.46
CA ILE A 106 -13.24 2.62 -5.82
C ILE A 106 -13.74 3.96 -5.29
N ARG A 107 -12.86 4.74 -4.68
CA ARG A 107 -13.16 6.07 -4.16
C ARG A 107 -12.18 7.07 -4.74
N ARG A 108 -12.72 8.15 -5.34
CA ARG A 108 -11.90 9.25 -5.85
C ARG A 108 -11.41 10.18 -4.74
N TYR A 109 -10.21 10.71 -4.88
CA TYR A 109 -9.69 11.76 -4.02
C TYR A 109 -9.90 13.15 -4.64
N GLY A 110 -10.59 14.02 -3.91
CA GLY A 110 -10.87 15.39 -4.33
C GLY A 110 -11.65 15.45 -5.65
N ARG A 111 -11.10 16.21 -6.62
CA ARG A 111 -11.67 16.37 -7.97
C ARG A 111 -10.92 15.50 -9.00
N ALA A 112 -10.43 14.33 -8.61
CA ALA A 112 -9.83 13.41 -9.56
C ALA A 112 -10.92 12.86 -10.52
N ILE A 113 -10.60 12.80 -11.80
CA ILE A 113 -11.50 12.22 -12.81
C ILE A 113 -11.13 10.75 -12.93
N ILE A 114 -12.11 9.89 -12.70
CA ILE A 114 -12.01 8.44 -12.84
C ILE A 114 -13.11 8.02 -13.79
N LEU A 115 -12.76 7.22 -14.80
CA LEU A 115 -13.74 6.59 -15.67
C LEU A 115 -13.79 5.10 -15.36
N ILE A 116 -15.01 4.56 -15.34
CA ILE A 116 -15.26 3.13 -15.23
C ILE A 116 -16.01 2.71 -16.50
N ASN A 117 -15.42 1.80 -17.27
CA ASN A 117 -15.94 1.35 -18.55
C ASN A 117 -16.17 2.51 -19.56
N GLY A 118 -15.38 3.59 -19.44
CA GLY A 118 -15.49 4.78 -20.29
C GLY A 118 -16.43 5.85 -19.77
N GLU A 119 -17.21 5.60 -18.73
CA GLU A 119 -18.12 6.55 -18.11
C GLU A 119 -17.49 7.22 -16.87
N PRO A 120 -17.63 8.54 -16.70
CA PRO A 120 -17.10 9.23 -15.54
C PRO A 120 -17.87 8.86 -14.27
N MET A 121 -17.18 8.59 -13.18
CA MET A 121 -17.78 8.34 -11.86
C MET A 121 -18.71 9.50 -11.46
N GLU A 122 -19.98 9.22 -11.26
CA GLU A 122 -20.96 10.20 -10.76
C GLU A 122 -20.75 10.47 -9.27
N HIS A 123 -20.58 9.40 -8.50
CA HIS A 123 -20.43 9.48 -7.06
C HIS A 123 -18.95 9.50 -6.62
N LYS A 124 -18.73 9.86 -5.36
CA LYS A 124 -17.39 9.83 -4.75
C LYS A 124 -16.84 8.41 -4.60
N THR A 125 -17.72 7.43 -4.51
CA THR A 125 -17.41 6.01 -4.31
C THR A 125 -18.37 5.19 -5.16
N GLU A 126 -17.83 4.26 -5.93
CA GLU A 126 -18.60 3.32 -6.75
C GLU A 126 -18.06 1.91 -6.55
N GLU A 127 -18.91 0.93 -6.80
CA GLU A 127 -18.56 -0.48 -6.73
C GLU A 127 -17.82 -0.89 -8.01
N LEU A 128 -16.80 -1.74 -7.88
CA LEU A 128 -16.06 -2.33 -8.99
C LEU A 128 -16.45 -3.79 -9.15
N ALA A 129 -16.92 -4.14 -10.34
CA ALA A 129 -17.16 -5.50 -10.74
C ALA A 129 -15.91 -6.11 -11.41
N GLU A 130 -15.83 -7.45 -11.39
CA GLU A 130 -14.76 -8.16 -12.09
C GLU A 130 -14.83 -7.89 -13.60
N GLY A 131 -13.70 -7.50 -14.18
CA GLY A 131 -13.58 -7.15 -15.59
C GLY A 131 -13.76 -5.67 -15.89
N ASP A 132 -14.09 -4.84 -14.90
CA ASP A 132 -14.24 -3.41 -15.11
C ASP A 132 -12.94 -2.76 -15.56
N LEU A 133 -13.04 -1.95 -16.60
CA LEU A 133 -11.95 -1.11 -17.10
C LEU A 133 -11.96 0.22 -16.33
N VAL A 134 -10.94 0.43 -15.53
CA VAL A 134 -10.76 1.68 -14.79
C VAL A 134 -9.71 2.55 -15.49
N GLN A 135 -10.03 3.83 -15.68
CA GLN A 135 -9.10 4.82 -16.23
C GLN A 135 -8.85 5.93 -15.22
N LEU A 136 -7.57 6.18 -14.93
CA LEU A 136 -7.07 7.25 -14.04
C LEU A 136 -6.19 8.21 -14.85
N GLY A 137 -6.78 9.27 -15.39
CA GLY A 137 -6.10 10.11 -16.35
C GLY A 137 -5.88 9.39 -17.67
N GLU A 138 -4.63 9.19 -18.09
CA GLU A 138 -4.28 8.42 -19.29
C GLU A 138 -4.04 6.94 -19.03
N VAL A 139 -3.89 6.55 -17.77
CA VAL A 139 -3.60 5.18 -17.36
C VAL A 139 -4.86 4.35 -17.27
N ARG A 140 -4.84 3.16 -17.86
CA ARG A 140 -5.96 2.22 -17.90
C ARG A 140 -5.53 0.88 -17.32
N PHE A 141 -6.42 0.26 -16.55
CA PHE A 141 -6.22 -1.09 -16.02
C PHE A 141 -7.55 -1.81 -15.86
N TYR A 142 -7.50 -3.14 -15.91
CA TYR A 142 -8.63 -4.00 -15.58
C TYR A 142 -8.57 -4.41 -14.11
N TYR A 143 -9.73 -4.38 -13.46
CA TYR A 143 -9.89 -5.05 -12.18
C TYR A 143 -10.26 -6.50 -12.42
N ARG A 144 -9.45 -7.45 -11.91
CA ARG A 144 -9.67 -8.88 -12.09
C ARG A 144 -9.55 -9.64 -10.77
N MET A 145 -10.24 -10.77 -10.66
CA MET A 145 -10.05 -11.77 -9.61
C MET A 145 -9.36 -12.99 -10.19
N LYS A 146 -8.17 -13.29 -9.73
CA LYS A 146 -7.45 -14.51 -10.10
C LYS A 146 -7.59 -15.54 -8.97
N ARG A 147 -8.01 -16.77 -9.28
CA ARG A 147 -7.91 -17.90 -8.35
C ARG A 147 -6.44 -18.20 -8.17
N VAL A 148 -5.91 -18.06 -6.96
CA VAL A 148 -4.57 -18.54 -6.64
C VAL A 148 -4.70 -20.02 -6.30
N ARG A 149 -4.22 -20.89 -7.18
CA ARG A 149 -4.06 -22.30 -6.89
C ARG A 149 -2.85 -22.42 -5.97
N CYS A 150 -3.02 -22.95 -4.77
CA CYS A 150 -1.97 -23.08 -3.75
C CYS A 150 -0.77 -23.97 -4.16
N GLU A 151 -0.74 -24.50 -5.38
CA GLU A 151 0.27 -25.43 -5.86
C GLU A 151 1.57 -24.78 -6.37
N GLU A 152 1.58 -23.45 -6.59
CA GLU A 152 2.78 -22.80 -7.18
C GLU A 152 3.81 -22.32 -6.16
N VAL A 153 3.53 -22.42 -4.85
CA VAL A 153 4.45 -21.90 -3.80
C VAL A 153 5.50 -22.95 -3.37
N GLU A 154 5.32 -24.23 -3.70
CA GLU A 154 6.27 -25.30 -3.29
C GLU A 154 7.39 -25.57 -4.30
N SER A 155 7.37 -24.99 -5.50
CA SER A 155 8.36 -25.26 -6.53
C SER A 155 9.59 -24.36 -6.55
N GLU A 156 9.65 -23.30 -5.72
CA GLU A 156 10.82 -22.41 -5.63
C GLU A 156 11.75 -22.67 -4.43
N GLN A 157 11.53 -23.73 -3.65
CA GLN A 157 12.43 -24.12 -2.54
C GLN A 157 13.05 -25.49 -2.76
N GLY A 158 13.36 -25.84 -4.00
CA GLY A 158 14.12 -27.02 -4.36
C GLY A 158 15.51 -26.68 -4.85
#